data_f1169757d10f9db549faf8dd6d6f7309
#
_entry.id   f1169757d10f9db549faf8dd6d6f7309
#
_cell.length_a   1.000
_cell.length_b   1.000
_cell.length_c   1.000
_cell.angle_alpha   90.00
_cell.angle_beta   90.00
_cell.angle_gamma   90.00
#
_symmetry.space_group_name_H-M   'P 1'
#
loop_
_entity.id
_entity.type
_entity.pdbx_description
1 polymer ?
#
loop_
_entity_poly.entity_id
_entity_poly.type
_entity_poly.pdbx_seq_one_letter_code
_entity_poly.pdbx_strand_id
1 'polypeptide(L)'
;MKKFESYQSLDDYFSRTYNELGVEPYQFCYIYSDFRAFASCINANLEKEQFCESIINPLINSKKTVIIPTFSYTTEGIFSIEKTPTHLGALNSWILSQPSVNRSEHPIFSFAAIGSKSYLVANCGKSSFGKDSIHERLRGKKCCFINIGRPIEYGITLLHNVEQSCGASYRFHKTFKTRVFKENEYIGSGYTAFVRRRDVPSHDFKFNFLKASKMLYDAGIVNQVGEPTALTNVSLYDYDKTREILVRAFLNDPAIFLSKPFIQN
;
A
#
# COMPACT_ATOMS: atom_id res chain seq x y z
N MET A 1 21.60 -3.95 18.88
CA MET A 1 20.58 -3.16 18.19
C MET A 1 20.44 -1.82 18.91
N LYS A 2 20.50 -0.67 18.19
CA LYS A 2 20.43 0.66 18.80
C LYS A 2 19.00 0.91 19.29
N LYS A 3 18.82 1.26 20.55
CA LYS A 3 17.51 1.65 21.08
C LYS A 3 17.23 3.13 20.80
N PHE A 4 16.02 3.43 20.37
CA PHE A 4 15.54 4.81 20.26
C PHE A 4 15.03 5.26 21.64
N GLU A 5 15.63 6.30 22.18
CA GLU A 5 15.37 6.78 23.54
C GLU A 5 14.37 7.93 23.59
N SER A 6 14.15 8.61 22.46
CA SER A 6 13.27 9.79 22.36
C SER A 6 12.60 9.89 21.01
N TYR A 7 11.51 10.68 20.95
CA TYR A 7 10.85 11.07 19.71
C TYR A 7 11.84 11.72 18.73
N GLN A 8 12.68 12.64 19.21
CA GLN A 8 13.67 13.32 18.36
C GLN A 8 14.64 12.33 17.71
N SER A 9 15.07 11.30 18.42
CA SER A 9 15.97 10.28 17.87
C SER A 9 15.31 9.43 16.76
N LEU A 10 14.00 9.23 16.83
CA LEU A 10 13.21 8.57 15.78
C LEU A 10 13.01 9.48 14.57
N ASP A 11 12.65 10.72 14.79
CA ASP A 11 12.46 11.72 13.73
C ASP A 11 13.75 11.93 12.94
N ASP A 12 14.88 12.10 13.64
CA ASP A 12 16.21 12.20 13.04
C ASP A 12 16.59 10.92 12.25
N TYR A 13 16.20 9.75 12.77
CA TYR A 13 16.44 8.48 12.09
C TYR A 13 15.68 8.41 10.77
N PHE A 14 14.37 8.66 10.78
CA PHE A 14 13.56 8.59 9.55
C PHE A 14 13.93 9.71 8.57
N SER A 15 14.23 10.92 9.04
CA SER A 15 14.70 12.01 8.19
C SER A 15 15.98 11.62 7.44
N ARG A 16 16.98 11.07 8.13
CA ARG A 16 18.23 10.59 7.50
C ARG A 16 17.99 9.42 6.57
N THR A 17 17.18 8.46 7.00
CA THR A 17 16.83 7.26 6.21
C THR A 17 16.18 7.66 4.88
N TYR A 18 15.23 8.59 4.88
CA TYR A 18 14.57 9.04 3.65
C TYR A 18 15.53 9.78 2.71
N ASN A 19 16.45 10.56 3.24
CA ASN A 19 17.50 11.21 2.44
C ASN A 19 18.42 10.16 1.80
N GLU A 20 18.86 9.17 2.57
CA GLU A 20 19.75 8.10 2.11
C GLU A 20 19.06 7.21 1.06
N LEU A 21 17.77 6.95 1.21
CA LEU A 21 16.97 6.22 0.23
C LEU A 21 16.70 7.01 -1.06
N GLY A 22 16.95 8.33 -1.07
CA GLY A 22 16.70 9.17 -2.24
C GLY A 22 15.23 9.52 -2.46
N VAL A 23 14.49 9.87 -1.40
CA VAL A 23 13.08 10.22 -1.49
C VAL A 23 12.83 11.57 -2.20
N GLU A 24 13.87 12.40 -2.34
CA GLU A 24 13.77 13.79 -2.80
C GLU A 24 12.96 13.96 -4.10
N PRO A 25 13.20 13.22 -5.21
CA PRO A 25 12.54 13.48 -6.48
C PRO A 25 11.06 13.09 -6.50
N TYR A 26 10.59 12.36 -5.50
CA TYR A 26 9.23 11.88 -5.44
C TYR A 26 8.31 12.87 -4.75
N GLN A 27 7.08 13.00 -5.27
CA GLN A 27 6.03 13.83 -4.69
C GLN A 27 5.06 13.01 -3.84
N PHE A 28 4.86 11.75 -4.21
CA PHE A 28 3.97 10.82 -3.53
C PHE A 28 4.78 9.69 -2.94
N CYS A 29 4.56 9.41 -1.65
CA CYS A 29 5.17 8.31 -0.91
C CYS A 29 4.07 7.34 -0.50
N TYR A 30 4.04 6.17 -1.11
CA TYR A 30 3.09 5.13 -0.77
C TYR A 30 3.74 4.20 0.26
N ILE A 31 3.21 4.17 1.50
CA ILE A 31 3.86 3.52 2.63
C ILE A 31 3.17 2.19 2.99
N TYR A 32 3.99 1.17 3.15
CA TYR A 32 3.67 -0.07 3.85
C TYR A 32 4.52 -0.17 5.12
N SER A 33 3.93 -0.58 6.25
CA SER A 33 4.67 -0.69 7.51
C SER A 33 4.30 -1.93 8.32
N ASP A 34 5.27 -2.41 9.09
CA ASP A 34 5.05 -3.38 10.16
C ASP A 34 5.81 -2.92 11.41
N PHE A 35 5.10 -2.35 12.38
CA PHE A 35 5.69 -1.79 13.60
C PHE A 35 6.24 -2.85 14.55
N ARG A 36 5.82 -4.11 14.42
CA ARG A 36 6.38 -5.20 15.21
C ARG A 36 7.89 -5.33 15.01
N ALA A 37 8.34 -4.95 13.81
CA ALA A 37 9.74 -4.87 13.45
C ALA A 37 10.56 -3.96 14.37
N PHE A 38 9.97 -2.90 14.89
CA PHE A 38 10.63 -1.89 15.71
C PHE A 38 10.39 -2.05 17.21
N ALA A 39 9.50 -2.97 17.60
CA ALA A 39 9.08 -3.13 19.00
C ALA A 39 10.25 -3.35 19.98
N SER A 40 11.31 -4.04 19.54
CA SER A 40 12.51 -4.28 20.35
C SER A 40 13.52 -3.11 20.34
N CYS A 41 13.32 -2.13 19.45
CA CYS A 41 14.21 -0.98 19.27
C CYS A 41 13.65 0.28 19.94
N ILE A 42 12.38 0.27 20.33
CA ILE A 42 11.69 1.43 20.91
C ILE A 42 11.73 1.31 22.43
N ASN A 43 12.06 2.39 23.13
CA ASN A 43 11.92 2.47 24.57
C ASN A 43 10.42 2.43 24.95
N ALA A 44 10.10 1.76 26.06
CA ALA A 44 8.72 1.63 26.57
C ALA A 44 8.03 3.00 26.85
N ASN A 45 8.80 4.06 26.95
CA ASN A 45 8.27 5.42 27.18
C ASN A 45 7.86 6.17 25.88
N LEU A 46 8.07 5.58 24.70
CA LEU A 46 7.65 6.19 23.43
C LEU A 46 6.24 5.73 23.10
N GLU A 47 5.34 6.69 22.95
CA GLU A 47 3.96 6.43 22.58
C GLU A 47 3.86 6.03 21.09
N LYS A 48 2.85 5.24 20.79
CA LYS A 48 2.56 4.77 19.43
C LYS A 48 2.34 5.93 18.45
N GLU A 49 1.70 6.98 18.91
CA GLU A 49 1.42 8.22 18.17
C GLU A 49 2.73 8.89 17.74
N GLN A 50 3.67 9.06 18.66
CA GLN A 50 4.98 9.64 18.39
C GLN A 50 5.78 8.83 17.37
N PHE A 51 5.65 7.50 17.39
CA PHE A 51 6.26 6.66 16.39
C PHE A 51 5.63 6.85 15.00
N CYS A 52 4.32 6.97 14.90
CA CYS A 52 3.62 7.27 13.65
C CYS A 52 4.04 8.65 13.10
N GLU A 53 4.10 9.65 13.97
CA GLU A 53 4.51 11.00 13.63
C GLU A 53 5.95 11.05 13.08
N SER A 54 6.88 10.36 13.73
CA SER A 54 8.28 10.33 13.30
C SER A 54 8.49 9.70 11.91
N ILE A 55 7.59 8.81 11.50
CA ILE A 55 7.58 8.26 10.14
C ILE A 55 7.04 9.28 9.12
N ILE A 56 6.01 10.02 9.49
CA ILE A 56 5.21 10.81 8.54
C ILE A 56 5.72 12.24 8.44
N ASN A 57 6.04 12.87 9.58
CA ASN A 57 6.38 14.29 9.63
C ASN A 57 7.58 14.67 8.75
N PRO A 58 8.68 13.90 8.66
CA PRO A 58 9.79 14.25 7.77
C PRO A 58 9.36 14.35 6.30
N LEU A 59 8.42 13.49 5.86
CA LEU A 59 7.89 13.53 4.51
C LEU A 59 6.96 14.73 4.29
N ILE A 60 6.07 15.01 5.24
CA ILE A 60 5.15 16.17 5.16
C ILE A 60 5.92 17.48 5.20
N ASN A 61 6.91 17.61 6.08
CA ASN A 61 7.78 18.79 6.18
C ASN A 61 8.54 19.03 4.87
N SER A 62 8.88 17.96 4.15
CA SER A 62 9.47 18.00 2.80
C SER A 62 8.42 18.16 1.68
N LYS A 63 7.18 18.60 2.02
CA LYS A 63 6.06 18.85 1.09
C LYS A 63 5.63 17.62 0.26
N LYS A 64 5.91 16.41 0.75
CA LYS A 64 5.43 15.17 0.12
C LYS A 64 3.96 14.92 0.47
N THR A 65 3.33 14.07 -0.30
CA THR A 65 2.01 13.50 0.01
C THR A 65 2.20 12.03 0.34
N VAL A 66 1.80 11.66 1.53
CA VAL A 66 1.87 10.29 2.01
C VAL A 66 0.55 9.59 1.72
N ILE A 67 0.61 8.38 1.16
CA ILE A 67 -0.54 7.53 0.86
C ILE A 67 -0.36 6.21 1.62
N ILE A 68 -1.39 5.80 2.35
CA ILE A 68 -1.37 4.59 3.17
C ILE A 68 -2.63 3.76 2.88
N PRO A 69 -2.53 2.44 2.67
CA PRO A 69 -3.69 1.57 2.55
C PRO A 69 -4.48 1.55 3.87
N THR A 70 -5.81 1.68 3.79
CA THR A 70 -6.70 1.67 4.95
C THR A 70 -7.87 0.71 4.74
N PHE A 71 -7.55 -0.49 4.25
CA PHE A 71 -8.54 -1.50 3.88
C PHE A 71 -9.42 -1.89 5.06
N SER A 72 -10.72 -1.93 4.82
CA SER A 72 -11.71 -2.36 5.79
C SER A 72 -12.37 -3.69 5.43
N TYR A 73 -12.16 -4.16 4.18
CA TYR A 73 -12.77 -5.39 3.65
C TYR A 73 -14.30 -5.46 3.84
N THR A 74 -14.97 -4.31 3.83
CA THR A 74 -16.43 -4.21 3.97
C THR A 74 -17.10 -4.66 2.68
N THR A 75 -17.57 -5.91 2.64
CA THR A 75 -18.15 -6.52 1.45
C THR A 75 -19.66 -6.36 1.34
N GLU A 76 -20.32 -6.01 2.45
CA GLU A 76 -21.76 -5.78 2.58
C GLU A 76 -22.04 -4.77 3.70
N GLY A 77 -23.29 -4.35 3.84
CA GLY A 77 -23.69 -3.38 4.88
C GLY A 77 -23.30 -1.96 4.53
N ILE A 78 -22.68 -1.26 5.48
CA ILE A 78 -22.34 0.17 5.38
C ILE A 78 -20.84 0.38 5.53
N PHE A 79 -20.27 1.20 4.64
CA PHE A 79 -18.95 1.78 4.76
C PHE A 79 -19.10 3.30 4.87
N SER A 80 -18.67 3.88 5.99
CA SER A 80 -18.50 5.33 6.17
C SER A 80 -17.03 5.67 5.95
N ILE A 81 -16.76 6.64 5.10
CA ILE A 81 -15.40 7.09 4.80
C ILE A 81 -14.69 7.51 6.09
N GLU A 82 -15.38 8.22 6.96
CA GLU A 82 -14.82 8.78 8.20
C GLU A 82 -14.79 7.76 9.36
N LYS A 83 -15.86 6.94 9.47
CA LYS A 83 -16.13 6.16 10.69
C LYS A 83 -15.69 4.71 10.61
N THR A 84 -15.65 4.11 9.39
CA THR A 84 -15.30 2.69 9.27
C THR A 84 -13.81 2.49 9.55
N PRO A 85 -13.43 1.68 10.55
CA PRO A 85 -12.03 1.44 10.87
C PRO A 85 -11.32 0.66 9.76
N THR A 86 -10.01 0.67 9.78
CA THR A 86 -9.18 -0.25 8.99
C THR A 86 -8.86 -1.50 9.79
N HIS A 87 -8.71 -2.64 9.11
CA HIS A 87 -8.22 -3.90 9.70
C HIS A 87 -6.70 -4.08 9.56
N LEU A 88 -5.99 -3.04 9.07
CA LEU A 88 -4.55 -3.03 8.93
C LEU A 88 -3.87 -2.49 10.20
N GLY A 89 -2.55 -2.35 10.16
CA GLY A 89 -1.73 -2.07 11.33
C GLY A 89 -1.88 -0.67 11.95
N ALA A 90 -0.96 -0.37 12.86
CA ALA A 90 -1.00 0.82 13.73
C ALA A 90 -0.95 2.14 12.93
N LEU A 91 -0.03 2.27 11.97
CA LEU A 91 0.08 3.46 11.13
C LEU A 91 -1.18 3.69 10.29
N ASN A 92 -1.79 2.59 9.80
CA ASN A 92 -3.01 2.63 9.00
C ASN A 92 -4.22 3.13 9.81
N SER A 93 -4.28 2.78 11.10
CA SER A 93 -5.32 3.28 12.01
C SER A 93 -5.05 4.73 12.42
N TRP A 94 -3.79 5.06 12.73
CA TRP A 94 -3.38 6.39 13.15
C TRP A 94 -3.65 7.45 12.07
N ILE A 95 -3.37 7.16 10.79
CA ILE A 95 -3.61 8.15 9.73
C ILE A 95 -5.09 8.53 9.62
N LEU A 96 -6.01 7.60 9.91
CA LEU A 96 -7.45 7.87 9.87
C LEU A 96 -7.94 8.82 11.00
N SER A 97 -7.16 8.99 12.07
CA SER A 97 -7.47 9.95 13.14
C SER A 97 -6.93 11.36 12.87
N GLN A 98 -6.16 11.56 11.78
CA GLN A 98 -5.57 12.87 11.50
C GLN A 98 -6.59 13.84 10.91
N PRO A 99 -6.62 15.12 11.36
CA PRO A 99 -7.67 16.07 10.98
C PRO A 99 -7.66 16.44 9.50
N SER A 100 -6.54 16.33 8.81
CA SER A 100 -6.37 16.70 7.39
C SER A 100 -6.38 15.50 6.45
N VAL A 101 -6.81 14.33 6.92
CA VAL A 101 -6.80 13.11 6.12
C VAL A 101 -7.89 13.13 5.05
N ASN A 102 -7.52 12.77 3.83
CA ASN A 102 -8.46 12.35 2.80
C ASN A 102 -8.46 10.83 2.71
N ARG A 103 -9.64 10.21 2.59
CA ARG A 103 -9.80 8.77 2.41
C ARG A 103 -10.63 8.47 1.17
N SER A 104 -10.23 7.46 0.40
CA SER A 104 -10.99 7.02 -0.77
C SER A 104 -12.24 6.25 -0.40
N GLU A 105 -13.21 6.25 -1.32
CA GLU A 105 -14.56 5.74 -1.13
C GLU A 105 -14.69 4.22 -1.26
N HIS A 106 -13.62 3.52 -1.67
CA HIS A 106 -13.71 2.08 -1.96
C HIS A 106 -13.85 1.26 -0.66
N PRO A 107 -15.00 0.56 -0.43
CA PRO A 107 -15.30 -0.03 0.88
C PRO A 107 -14.44 -1.23 1.27
N ILE A 108 -13.70 -1.81 0.33
CA ILE A 108 -12.82 -2.96 0.61
C ILE A 108 -11.37 -2.50 0.65
N PHE A 109 -10.95 -1.73 -0.36
CA PHE A 109 -9.55 -1.33 -0.60
C PHE A 109 -9.43 0.20 -0.59
N SER A 110 -9.83 0.85 0.52
CA SER A 110 -9.65 2.29 0.67
C SER A 110 -8.19 2.66 0.96
N PHE A 111 -7.84 3.89 0.61
CA PHE A 111 -6.54 4.50 0.87
C PHE A 111 -6.75 5.83 1.57
N ALA A 112 -5.90 6.14 2.52
CA ALA A 112 -5.85 7.45 3.15
C ALA A 112 -4.61 8.20 2.71
N ALA A 113 -4.71 9.53 2.62
CA ALA A 113 -3.59 10.39 2.30
C ALA A 113 -3.59 11.66 3.14
N ILE A 114 -2.38 12.13 3.46
CA ILE A 114 -2.12 13.45 4.05
C ILE A 114 -1.00 14.15 3.26
N GLY A 115 -0.98 15.47 3.33
CA GLY A 115 -0.02 16.31 2.59
C GLY A 115 -0.68 17.11 1.49
N SER A 116 0.10 17.90 0.76
CA SER A 116 -0.38 18.96 -0.14
C SER A 116 -1.26 18.49 -1.29
N LYS A 117 -1.16 17.23 -1.69
CA LYS A 117 -1.96 16.61 -2.77
C LYS A 117 -2.79 15.42 -2.30
N SER A 118 -3.15 15.38 -1.02
CA SER A 118 -3.98 14.32 -0.42
C SER A 118 -5.34 14.13 -1.10
N TYR A 119 -5.87 15.17 -1.74
CA TYR A 119 -7.08 15.10 -2.56
C TYR A 119 -7.04 14.05 -3.69
N LEU A 120 -5.85 13.58 -4.07
CA LEU A 120 -5.68 12.56 -5.11
C LEU A 120 -6.45 11.27 -4.80
N VAL A 121 -6.59 10.93 -3.53
CA VAL A 121 -7.28 9.69 -3.10
C VAL A 121 -8.80 9.87 -3.01
N ALA A 122 -9.31 11.10 -2.99
CA ALA A 122 -10.75 11.37 -2.94
C ALA A 122 -11.40 11.23 -4.32
N ASN A 123 -12.69 10.91 -4.33
CA ASN A 123 -13.52 10.77 -5.54
C ASN A 123 -12.94 9.75 -6.54
N CYS A 124 -12.40 8.64 -6.04
CA CYS A 124 -11.91 7.55 -6.86
C CYS A 124 -13.05 6.80 -7.55
N GLY A 125 -12.72 6.11 -8.65
CA GLY A 125 -13.64 5.21 -9.33
C GLY A 125 -14.08 4.02 -8.45
N LYS A 126 -15.11 3.32 -8.89
CA LYS A 126 -15.68 2.19 -8.15
C LYS A 126 -14.88 0.89 -8.27
N SER A 127 -13.85 0.85 -9.11
CA SER A 127 -12.96 -0.30 -9.23
C SER A 127 -11.81 -0.21 -8.24
N SER A 128 -11.53 -1.30 -7.52
CA SER A 128 -10.45 -1.34 -6.52
C SER A 128 -9.06 -1.08 -7.11
N PHE A 129 -8.79 -1.63 -8.30
CA PHE A 129 -7.46 -1.60 -8.92
C PHE A 129 -7.50 -1.22 -10.42
N GLY A 130 -8.68 -1.01 -11.02
CA GLY A 130 -8.85 -0.66 -12.42
C GLY A 130 -9.00 0.84 -12.64
N LYS A 131 -9.83 1.18 -13.64
CA LYS A 131 -10.03 2.55 -14.09
C LYS A 131 -10.33 3.48 -12.91
N ASP A 132 -9.60 4.59 -12.85
CA ASP A 132 -9.73 5.66 -11.84
C ASP A 132 -9.50 5.20 -10.39
N SER A 133 -8.88 4.04 -10.19
CA SER A 133 -8.37 3.64 -8.87
C SER A 133 -7.13 4.44 -8.48
N ILE A 134 -6.74 4.38 -7.20
CA ILE A 134 -5.50 5.02 -6.73
C ILE A 134 -4.31 4.60 -7.57
N HIS A 135 -4.20 3.31 -7.91
CA HIS A 135 -3.11 2.82 -8.71
C HIS A 135 -3.08 3.41 -10.12
N GLU A 136 -4.22 3.63 -10.77
CA GLU A 136 -4.25 4.30 -12.06
C GLU A 136 -3.96 5.80 -11.94
N ARG A 137 -4.41 6.46 -10.88
CA ARG A 137 -4.15 7.88 -10.65
C ARG A 137 -2.70 8.21 -10.34
N LEU A 138 -1.94 7.26 -9.79
CA LEU A 138 -0.51 7.42 -9.47
C LEU A 138 0.40 7.22 -10.68
N ARG A 139 -0.07 6.63 -11.77
CA ARG A 139 0.73 6.43 -12.98
C ARG A 139 1.22 7.76 -13.56
N GLY A 140 2.50 7.78 -13.93
CA GLY A 140 3.15 8.98 -14.47
C GLY A 140 3.31 10.12 -13.47
N LYS A 141 3.06 9.87 -12.17
CA LYS A 141 3.30 10.84 -11.11
C LYS A 141 4.54 10.42 -10.32
N LYS A 142 5.39 11.35 -9.99
CA LYS A 142 6.60 11.10 -9.19
C LYS A 142 6.23 10.40 -7.86
N CYS A 143 6.00 9.09 -7.90
CA CYS A 143 5.58 8.26 -6.78
C CYS A 143 6.60 7.17 -6.50
N CYS A 144 6.86 6.91 -5.22
CA CYS A 144 7.62 5.76 -4.76
C CYS A 144 6.83 4.94 -3.74
N PHE A 145 7.17 3.67 -3.64
CA PHE A 145 6.83 2.84 -2.49
C PHE A 145 7.90 2.96 -1.41
N ILE A 146 7.47 2.99 -0.17
CA ILE A 146 8.35 2.90 1.01
C ILE A 146 7.82 1.76 1.89
N ASN A 147 8.66 0.75 2.10
CA ASN A 147 8.36 -0.34 3.03
C ASN A 147 9.18 -0.13 4.31
N ILE A 148 8.52 -0.13 5.46
CA ILE A 148 9.11 0.12 6.79
C ILE A 148 8.92 -1.12 7.65
N GLY A 149 10.00 -1.86 7.91
CA GLY A 149 9.96 -3.09 8.69
C GLY A 149 9.10 -4.21 8.04
N ARG A 150 8.89 -4.13 6.72
CA ARG A 150 8.03 -5.05 5.98
C ARG A 150 8.69 -5.44 4.68
N PRO A 151 8.94 -6.73 4.42
CA PRO A 151 9.42 -7.21 3.13
C PRO A 151 8.47 -6.83 1.99
N ILE A 152 9.02 -6.55 0.81
CA ILE A 152 8.26 -6.06 -0.35
C ILE A 152 7.13 -7.02 -0.73
N GLU A 153 7.37 -8.32 -0.70
CA GLU A 153 6.39 -9.36 -1.05
C GLU A 153 5.13 -9.36 -0.18
N TYR A 154 5.16 -8.77 1.00
CA TYR A 154 3.98 -8.65 1.88
C TYR A 154 3.22 -7.34 1.71
N GLY A 155 3.66 -6.44 0.83
CA GLY A 155 3.06 -5.11 0.67
C GLY A 155 2.74 -4.69 -0.77
N ILE A 156 3.05 -5.50 -1.78
CA ILE A 156 2.98 -5.08 -3.19
C ILE A 156 1.56 -5.20 -3.78
N THR A 157 0.61 -4.38 -3.31
CA THR A 157 -0.77 -4.38 -3.84
C THR A 157 -0.88 -3.90 -5.29
N LEU A 158 0.14 -3.25 -5.83
CA LEU A 158 0.23 -2.88 -7.23
C LEU A 158 0.08 -4.11 -8.16
N LEU A 159 0.46 -5.30 -7.70
CA LEU A 159 0.24 -6.54 -8.46
C LEU A 159 -1.22 -6.75 -8.86
N HIS A 160 -2.18 -6.36 -8.02
CA HIS A 160 -3.59 -6.50 -8.36
C HIS A 160 -4.03 -5.53 -9.46
N ASN A 161 -3.41 -4.34 -9.56
CA ASN A 161 -3.60 -3.44 -10.70
C ASN A 161 -3.00 -4.05 -11.96
N VAL A 162 -1.81 -4.65 -11.90
CA VAL A 162 -1.17 -5.33 -13.02
C VAL A 162 -2.04 -6.50 -13.51
N GLU A 163 -2.46 -7.39 -12.61
CA GLU A 163 -3.33 -8.52 -12.93
C GLU A 163 -4.64 -8.07 -13.58
N GLN A 164 -5.26 -6.98 -13.06
CA GLN A 164 -6.51 -6.45 -13.62
C GLN A 164 -6.28 -5.80 -14.98
N SER A 165 -5.22 -5.00 -15.15
CA SER A 165 -4.93 -4.31 -16.40
C SER A 165 -4.50 -5.26 -17.53
N CYS A 166 -3.90 -6.40 -17.19
CA CYS A 166 -3.46 -7.43 -18.12
C CYS A 166 -4.48 -8.57 -18.31
N GLY A 167 -5.62 -8.54 -17.60
CA GLY A 167 -6.69 -9.50 -17.80
C GLY A 167 -6.40 -10.91 -17.26
N ALA A 168 -5.88 -11.03 -16.02
CA ALA A 168 -5.56 -12.31 -15.40
C ALA A 168 -6.77 -13.27 -15.39
N SER A 169 -6.67 -14.41 -16.09
CA SER A 169 -7.76 -15.39 -16.28
C SER A 169 -8.24 -16.07 -14.99
N TYR A 170 -7.37 -16.13 -13.97
CA TYR A 170 -7.67 -16.68 -12.65
C TYR A 170 -8.38 -15.71 -11.72
N ARG A 171 -8.81 -14.55 -12.24
CA ARG A 171 -9.59 -13.54 -11.51
C ARG A 171 -10.88 -13.20 -12.28
N PHE A 172 -11.81 -12.57 -11.59
CA PHE A 172 -13.04 -12.05 -12.19
C PHE A 172 -13.51 -10.80 -11.44
N HIS A 173 -14.31 -9.98 -12.11
CA HIS A 173 -14.93 -8.83 -11.48
C HIS A 173 -16.09 -9.25 -10.59
N LYS A 174 -16.05 -8.87 -9.32
CA LYS A 174 -17.14 -9.06 -8.37
C LYS A 174 -17.63 -7.71 -7.88
N THR A 175 -18.95 -7.49 -7.99
CA THR A 175 -19.63 -6.32 -7.41
C THR A 175 -20.06 -6.63 -5.98
N PHE A 176 -19.91 -5.66 -5.09
CA PHE A 176 -20.25 -5.78 -3.68
C PHE A 176 -21.49 -4.94 -3.33
N LYS A 177 -22.27 -5.44 -2.35
CA LYS A 177 -23.56 -4.82 -1.94
C LYS A 177 -23.39 -3.71 -0.92
N THR A 178 -22.15 -3.31 -0.61
CA THR A 178 -21.85 -2.27 0.37
C THR A 178 -22.40 -0.92 -0.07
N ARG A 179 -23.09 -0.24 0.83
CA ARG A 179 -23.53 1.15 0.70
C ARG A 179 -22.45 2.07 1.27
N VAL A 180 -22.06 3.07 0.52
CA VAL A 180 -20.98 4.00 0.91
C VAL A 180 -21.59 5.34 1.32
N PHE A 181 -21.10 5.85 2.45
CA PHE A 181 -21.53 7.12 3.04
C PHE A 181 -20.32 8.04 3.26
N LYS A 182 -20.54 9.32 3.04
CA LYS A 182 -19.63 10.42 3.38
C LYS A 182 -20.43 11.44 4.21
N GLU A 183 -19.91 11.82 5.37
CA GLU A 183 -20.57 12.80 6.28
C GLU A 183 -22.05 12.46 6.58
N ASN A 184 -22.35 11.16 6.69
CA ASN A 184 -23.69 10.56 6.83
C ASN A 184 -24.57 10.64 5.55
N GLU A 185 -24.11 11.18 4.46
CA GLU A 185 -24.83 11.17 3.17
C GLU A 185 -24.50 9.91 2.37
N TYR A 186 -25.52 9.30 1.76
CA TYR A 186 -25.33 8.17 0.85
C TYR A 186 -24.73 8.65 -0.47
N ILE A 187 -23.52 8.19 -0.80
CA ILE A 187 -22.82 8.59 -2.04
C ILE A 187 -22.78 7.47 -3.09
N GLY A 188 -23.26 6.27 -2.78
CA GLY A 188 -23.38 5.22 -3.78
C GLY A 188 -23.10 3.80 -3.30
N SER A 189 -23.20 2.89 -4.27
CA SER A 189 -22.93 1.46 -4.12
C SER A 189 -22.38 0.89 -5.44
N GLY A 190 -22.25 -0.43 -5.54
CA GLY A 190 -21.78 -1.08 -6.77
C GLY A 190 -20.26 -0.99 -6.96
N TYR A 191 -19.51 -0.94 -5.88
CA TYR A 191 -18.05 -1.02 -5.92
C TYR A 191 -17.60 -2.42 -6.30
N THR A 192 -16.53 -2.51 -7.10
CA THR A 192 -16.06 -3.76 -7.68
C THR A 192 -14.62 -4.06 -7.33
N ALA A 193 -14.30 -5.33 -7.17
CA ALA A 193 -12.93 -5.77 -7.09
C ALA A 193 -12.65 -6.92 -8.07
N PHE A 194 -11.42 -7.00 -8.57
CA PHE A 194 -10.94 -8.08 -9.39
C PHE A 194 -10.43 -9.20 -8.49
N VAL A 195 -11.36 -10.09 -8.11
CA VAL A 195 -11.13 -11.11 -7.08
C VAL A 195 -10.69 -12.44 -7.69
N ARG A 196 -9.96 -13.21 -6.88
CA ARG A 196 -9.51 -14.54 -7.26
C ARG A 196 -10.70 -15.51 -7.45
N ARG A 197 -10.66 -16.32 -8.51
CA ARG A 197 -11.58 -17.43 -8.70
C ARG A 197 -11.43 -18.46 -7.59
N ARG A 198 -12.57 -19.00 -7.13
CA ARG A 198 -12.63 -20.07 -6.12
C ARG A 198 -13.54 -21.21 -6.59
N ASP A 199 -14.12 -21.07 -7.77
CA ASP A 199 -15.09 -21.93 -8.42
C ASP A 199 -14.46 -22.96 -9.37
N VAL A 200 -13.14 -23.04 -9.38
CA VAL A 200 -12.40 -23.97 -10.24
C VAL A 200 -11.63 -25.00 -9.39
N PRO A 201 -11.45 -26.25 -9.90
CA PRO A 201 -10.77 -27.32 -9.16
C PRO A 201 -9.35 -26.98 -8.70
N SER A 202 -8.68 -26.05 -9.37
CA SER A 202 -7.36 -25.57 -9.04
C SER A 202 -7.33 -24.45 -7.97
N HIS A 203 -8.31 -24.43 -7.07
CA HIS A 203 -8.35 -23.44 -5.97
C HIS A 203 -7.18 -23.52 -4.99
N ASP A 204 -6.30 -24.49 -5.16
CA ASP A 204 -5.04 -24.58 -4.41
C ASP A 204 -3.93 -23.66 -4.93
N PHE A 205 -4.17 -22.89 -5.99
CA PHE A 205 -3.16 -21.94 -6.41
C PHE A 205 -2.94 -20.85 -5.36
N LYS A 206 -1.70 -20.65 -4.99
CA LYS A 206 -1.28 -19.60 -4.06
C LYS A 206 -0.48 -18.56 -4.82
N PHE A 207 -0.58 -17.31 -4.40
CA PHE A 207 0.28 -16.26 -4.91
C PHE A 207 1.72 -16.48 -4.44
N ASN A 208 2.66 -16.23 -5.33
CA ASN A 208 4.09 -16.23 -5.03
C ASN A 208 4.65 -14.82 -5.28
N PHE A 209 4.37 -13.92 -4.34
CA PHE A 209 4.84 -12.54 -4.44
C PHE A 209 6.35 -12.40 -4.21
N LEU A 210 7.02 -13.43 -3.69
CA LEU A 210 8.48 -13.46 -3.59
C LEU A 210 9.14 -13.36 -4.97
N LYS A 211 8.53 -13.93 -6.02
CA LYS A 211 9.03 -13.76 -7.41
C LYS A 211 8.99 -12.28 -7.80
N ALA A 212 7.94 -11.55 -7.45
CA ALA A 212 7.81 -10.13 -7.76
C ALA A 212 8.90 -9.32 -7.04
N SER A 213 9.08 -9.49 -5.73
CA SER A 213 10.13 -8.77 -4.99
C SER A 213 11.53 -9.08 -5.54
N LYS A 214 11.82 -10.36 -5.84
CA LYS A 214 13.09 -10.74 -6.46
C LYS A 214 13.34 -10.00 -7.77
N MET A 215 12.34 -9.89 -8.66
CA MET A 215 12.49 -9.16 -9.93
C MET A 215 12.87 -7.69 -9.72
N LEU A 216 12.34 -7.03 -8.67
CA LEU A 216 12.66 -5.65 -8.37
C LEU A 216 14.10 -5.50 -7.85
N TYR A 217 14.56 -6.43 -7.01
CA TYR A 217 15.96 -6.48 -6.57
C TYR A 217 16.92 -6.77 -7.74
N ASP A 218 16.61 -7.77 -8.57
CA ASP A 218 17.44 -8.14 -9.74
C ASP A 218 17.52 -6.99 -10.76
N ALA A 219 16.48 -6.17 -10.86
CA ALA A 219 16.46 -4.98 -11.72
C ALA A 219 17.19 -3.77 -11.12
N GLY A 220 17.70 -3.86 -9.90
CA GLY A 220 18.43 -2.78 -9.22
C GLY A 220 17.61 -1.52 -8.93
N ILE A 221 16.28 -1.63 -8.81
CA ILE A 221 15.41 -0.47 -8.55
C ILE A 221 15.05 -0.30 -7.08
N VAL A 222 15.53 -1.18 -6.20
CA VAL A 222 15.25 -1.14 -4.77
C VAL A 222 16.43 -0.51 -4.05
N ASN A 223 16.21 0.66 -3.47
CA ASN A 223 17.13 1.26 -2.49
C ASN A 223 16.72 0.79 -1.11
N GLN A 224 17.67 0.50 -0.23
CA GLN A 224 17.37 0.07 1.13
C GLN A 224 18.39 0.56 2.16
N VAL A 225 17.93 0.78 3.37
CA VAL A 225 18.72 1.05 4.56
C VAL A 225 18.44 -0.05 5.58
N GLY A 226 19.51 -0.67 6.08
CA GLY A 226 19.45 -1.89 6.89
C GLY A 226 19.54 -3.16 6.04
N GLU A 227 19.76 -4.29 6.72
CA GLU A 227 19.86 -5.59 6.05
C GLU A 227 18.50 -6.04 5.52
N PRO A 228 18.43 -6.69 4.34
CA PRO A 228 17.17 -7.11 3.72
C PRO A 228 16.30 -8.01 4.60
N THR A 229 16.92 -8.80 5.46
CA THR A 229 16.27 -9.71 6.40
C THR A 229 16.02 -9.09 7.77
N ALA A 230 16.56 -7.88 8.03
CA ALA A 230 16.37 -7.22 9.31
C ALA A 230 14.95 -6.63 9.40
N LEU A 231 14.32 -6.82 10.54
CA LEU A 231 12.99 -6.28 10.82
C LEU A 231 12.94 -4.73 10.76
N THR A 232 14.08 -4.06 10.90
CA THR A 232 14.21 -2.60 10.81
C THR A 232 14.59 -2.10 9.43
N ASN A 233 14.55 -2.95 8.42
CA ASN A 233 14.80 -2.56 7.04
C ASN A 233 13.77 -1.53 6.56
N VAL A 234 14.26 -0.47 5.92
CA VAL A 234 13.44 0.48 5.19
C VAL A 234 13.87 0.45 3.73
N SER A 235 12.94 0.18 2.83
CA SER A 235 13.23 0.14 1.40
C SER A 235 12.35 1.12 0.62
N LEU A 236 12.91 1.65 -0.47
CA LEU A 236 12.25 2.55 -1.41
C LEU A 236 12.43 2.02 -2.83
N TYR A 237 11.35 2.05 -3.62
CA TYR A 237 11.39 1.69 -5.04
C TYR A 237 10.36 2.50 -5.85
N ASP A 238 10.71 2.81 -7.09
CA ASP A 238 9.92 3.65 -7.98
C ASP A 238 8.62 2.96 -8.41
N TYR A 239 7.52 3.70 -8.42
CA TYR A 239 6.20 3.19 -8.74
C TYR A 239 6.08 2.74 -10.20
N ASP A 240 6.44 3.60 -11.16
CA ASP A 240 6.24 3.35 -12.58
C ASP A 240 7.22 2.28 -13.10
N LYS A 241 8.48 2.29 -12.66
CA LYS A 241 9.46 1.24 -12.96
C LYS A 241 8.99 -0.12 -12.42
N THR A 242 8.49 -0.14 -11.19
CA THR A 242 7.92 -1.36 -10.59
C THR A 242 6.78 -1.90 -11.46
N ARG A 243 5.84 -1.03 -11.82
CA ARG A 243 4.70 -1.41 -12.66
C ARG A 243 5.15 -1.95 -14.02
N GLU A 244 6.10 -1.31 -14.67
CA GLU A 244 6.66 -1.74 -15.97
C GLU A 244 7.26 -3.14 -15.89
N ILE A 245 8.10 -3.40 -14.89
CA ILE A 245 8.72 -4.72 -14.67
C ILE A 245 7.64 -5.80 -14.49
N LEU A 246 6.65 -5.53 -13.62
CA LEU A 246 5.61 -6.51 -13.30
C LEU A 246 4.65 -6.76 -14.47
N VAL A 247 4.31 -5.72 -15.26
CA VAL A 247 3.50 -5.86 -16.48
C VAL A 247 4.24 -6.69 -17.51
N ARG A 248 5.52 -6.40 -17.76
CA ARG A 248 6.35 -7.16 -18.70
C ARG A 248 6.45 -8.64 -18.30
N ALA A 249 6.69 -8.90 -17.00
CA ALA A 249 6.75 -10.26 -16.49
C ALA A 249 5.43 -11.01 -16.66
N PHE A 250 4.30 -10.35 -16.36
CA PHE A 250 2.98 -10.95 -16.52
C PHE A 250 2.61 -11.24 -17.98
N LEU A 251 2.93 -10.33 -18.90
CA LEU A 251 2.66 -10.54 -20.34
C LEU A 251 3.51 -11.68 -20.93
N ASN A 252 4.71 -11.91 -20.39
CA ASN A 252 5.55 -13.04 -20.79
C ASN A 252 5.07 -14.37 -20.20
N ASP A 253 4.58 -14.36 -18.97
CA ASP A 253 4.02 -15.53 -18.27
C ASP A 253 2.85 -15.08 -17.37
N PRO A 254 1.60 -15.24 -17.80
CA PRO A 254 0.42 -14.88 -17.00
C PRO A 254 0.29 -15.62 -15.66
N ALA A 255 1.04 -16.71 -15.46
CA ALA A 255 1.08 -17.46 -14.20
C ALA A 255 2.28 -17.08 -13.32
N ILE A 256 3.11 -16.11 -13.72
CA ILE A 256 4.39 -15.79 -13.06
C ILE A 256 4.24 -15.53 -11.55
N PHE A 257 3.13 -14.94 -11.10
CA PHE A 257 2.87 -14.62 -9.71
C PHE A 257 2.10 -15.71 -8.95
N LEU A 258 1.89 -16.85 -9.59
CA LEU A 258 1.28 -18.03 -8.98
C LEU A 258 2.35 -19.03 -8.57
N SER A 259 2.10 -19.79 -7.51
CA SER A 259 2.96 -20.89 -7.08
C SER A 259 2.83 -22.13 -7.99
N LYS A 260 1.68 -22.27 -8.67
CA LYS A 260 1.37 -23.31 -9.67
C LYS A 260 0.65 -22.68 -10.85
N PRO A 261 0.79 -23.20 -12.08
CA PRO A 261 0.01 -22.74 -13.22
C PRO A 261 -1.49 -22.84 -12.95
N PHE A 262 -2.24 -21.84 -13.43
CA PHE A 262 -3.68 -21.88 -13.43
C PHE A 262 -4.15 -22.62 -14.66
N ILE A 263 -4.86 -23.74 -14.48
CA ILE A 263 -5.45 -24.52 -15.57
C ILE A 263 -6.95 -24.21 -15.55
N GLN A 264 -7.44 -23.60 -16.62
CA GLN A 264 -8.88 -23.42 -16.84
C GLN A 264 -9.35 -24.64 -17.61
N ASN A 265 -10.19 -25.49 -16.96
CA ASN A 265 -10.87 -26.59 -17.61
C ASN A 265 -12.01 -26.10 -18.49
#